data_6a3d2b65b968e9cebf52e7e9e5d62f59
#
_entry.id   6a3d2b65b968e9cebf52e7e9e5d62f59
#
_cell.length_a   1.000
_cell.length_b   1.000
_cell.length_c   1.000
_cell.angle_alpha   90.00
_cell.angle_beta   90.00
_cell.angle_gamma   90.00
#
_symmetry.space_group_name_H-M   'P 1'
#
loop_
_entity.id
_entity.type
_entity.pdbx_description
1 polymer ?
#
loop_
_entity_poly.entity_id
_entity_poly.type
_entity_poly.pdbx_seq_one_letter_code
_entity_poly.pdbx_strand_id
1 'polypeptide(L)'
;MLHCPRSLARTIAYTGLILATGTSSALAADPTGDWRVADGVANIRVAQCNGNMWGVVSWEKTPGGRDKNNPDAALQSRPTLGMPILLAMKKKPGTDAWEGQVYNAKDGQTYASTIKPVGADQLEIQGCVLGFLCGGETWTRVGPPIPSSPANSMAKGAAKGAPAQAVAPAPVPRTTGSTAPAPKQATAGQPKDPVGDICLLNDIAKSAP
;
A
#
# COMPACT_ATOMS: atom_id res chain seq x y z
N MET A 1 30.72 24.41 -79.94
CA MET A 1 29.71 23.35 -79.89
C MET A 1 29.71 22.82 -78.48
N LEU A 2 28.80 23.32 -77.65
CA LEU A 2 28.75 23.01 -76.22
C LEU A 2 27.58 22.04 -75.96
N HIS A 3 27.89 20.89 -75.42
CA HIS A 3 26.90 19.94 -74.99
C HIS A 3 26.68 20.13 -73.49
N CYS A 4 25.43 20.41 -73.11
CA CYS A 4 24.99 20.54 -71.74
C CYS A 4 24.46 19.18 -71.27
N PRO A 5 24.94 18.57 -70.18
CA PRO A 5 24.30 17.37 -69.60
C PRO A 5 23.19 17.74 -68.63
N ARG A 6 22.03 17.09 -68.81
CA ARG A 6 20.87 17.16 -67.99
C ARG A 6 21.14 16.54 -66.58
N SER A 7 21.02 17.33 -65.56
CA SER A 7 21.05 16.88 -64.18
C SER A 7 19.71 16.18 -63.82
N LEU A 8 19.80 14.90 -63.50
CA LEU A 8 18.69 14.13 -62.88
C LEU A 8 18.57 14.51 -61.40
N ALA A 9 17.51 15.21 -61.05
CA ALA A 9 17.13 15.44 -59.67
C ALA A 9 16.59 14.13 -59.06
N ARG A 10 17.33 13.52 -58.14
CA ARG A 10 16.87 12.40 -57.30
C ARG A 10 16.14 12.99 -56.11
N THR A 11 14.82 12.88 -56.14
CA THR A 11 13.94 13.14 -54.99
C THR A 11 14.09 11.98 -53.99
N ILE A 12 14.78 12.23 -52.88
CA ILE A 12 14.85 11.29 -51.74
C ILE A 12 13.61 11.56 -50.90
N ALA A 13 12.65 10.66 -50.95
CA ALA A 13 11.49 10.65 -50.04
C ALA A 13 11.96 10.12 -48.68
N TYR A 14 12.10 11.00 -47.68
CA TYR A 14 12.28 10.62 -46.27
C TYR A 14 10.95 10.17 -45.72
N THR A 15 10.73 8.88 -45.65
CA THR A 15 9.63 8.30 -44.88
C THR A 15 9.99 8.38 -43.39
N GLY A 16 9.48 9.39 -42.70
CA GLY A 16 9.66 9.56 -41.26
C GLY A 16 8.92 8.47 -40.50
N LEU A 17 9.64 7.49 -39.99
CA LEU A 17 9.15 6.50 -39.04
C LEU A 17 8.98 7.18 -37.67
N ILE A 18 7.75 7.61 -37.33
CA ILE A 18 7.44 8.13 -36.03
C ILE A 18 7.38 6.95 -35.05
N LEU A 19 8.46 6.72 -34.28
CA LEU A 19 8.43 5.84 -33.11
C LEU A 19 7.58 6.53 -32.05
N ALA A 20 6.35 6.07 -31.87
CA ALA A 20 5.54 6.41 -30.72
C ALA A 20 6.16 5.75 -29.46
N THR A 21 7.01 6.49 -28.76
CA THR A 21 7.52 6.09 -27.45
C THR A 21 6.36 6.20 -26.45
N GLY A 22 5.67 5.08 -26.23
CA GLY A 22 4.70 4.96 -25.16
C GLY A 22 5.40 5.18 -23.82
N THR A 23 5.23 6.34 -23.20
CA THR A 23 5.63 6.58 -21.81
C THR A 23 4.70 5.76 -20.92
N SER A 24 5.12 4.53 -20.57
CA SER A 24 4.51 3.78 -19.49
C SER A 24 4.75 4.59 -18.21
N SER A 25 3.72 5.25 -17.71
CA SER A 25 3.74 5.81 -16.35
C SER A 25 3.94 4.65 -15.39
N ALA A 26 5.15 4.49 -14.87
CA ALA A 26 5.39 3.59 -13.77
C ALA A 26 4.53 4.09 -12.60
N LEU A 27 3.45 3.38 -12.29
CA LEU A 27 2.69 3.65 -11.07
C LEU A 27 3.66 3.47 -9.91
N ALA A 28 3.80 4.52 -9.10
CA ALA A 28 4.59 4.45 -7.87
C ALA A 28 4.07 3.26 -7.06
N ALA A 29 4.98 2.36 -6.64
CA ALA A 29 4.57 1.19 -5.89
C ALA A 29 3.91 1.63 -4.57
N ASP A 30 2.74 1.06 -4.28
CA ASP A 30 1.95 1.40 -3.10
C ASP A 30 2.45 0.58 -1.89
N PRO A 31 2.88 1.22 -0.79
CA PRO A 31 3.32 0.51 0.41
C PRO A 31 2.16 -0.09 1.22
N THR A 32 0.91 0.23 0.90
CA THR A 32 -0.24 -0.34 1.64
C THR A 32 -0.35 -1.85 1.44
N GLY A 33 -0.87 -2.56 2.43
CA GLY A 33 -1.05 -4.00 2.40
C GLY A 33 -0.44 -4.72 3.60
N ASP A 34 -0.47 -6.05 3.57
CA ASP A 34 0.14 -6.89 4.58
C ASP A 34 1.53 -7.36 4.13
N TRP A 35 2.50 -7.18 5.01
CA TRP A 35 3.90 -7.45 4.75
C TRP A 35 4.48 -8.39 5.80
N ARG A 36 5.16 -9.44 5.36
CA ARG A 36 5.90 -10.34 6.25
C ARG A 36 7.28 -9.78 6.53
N VAL A 37 7.62 -9.64 7.81
CA VAL A 37 8.97 -9.26 8.26
C VAL A 37 10.00 -10.31 7.84
N ALA A 38 11.27 -9.91 7.72
CA ALA A 38 12.32 -10.76 7.15
C ALA A 38 12.51 -12.11 7.87
N ASP A 39 12.40 -12.14 9.20
CA ASP A 39 12.49 -13.36 10.00
C ASP A 39 11.19 -14.19 10.04
N GLY A 40 10.12 -13.71 9.40
CA GLY A 40 8.85 -14.41 9.25
C GLY A 40 8.01 -14.55 10.52
N VAL A 41 8.35 -13.84 11.60
CA VAL A 41 7.64 -13.97 12.89
C VAL A 41 6.35 -13.17 12.97
N ALA A 42 6.17 -12.17 12.10
CA ALA A 42 4.98 -11.32 12.08
C ALA A 42 4.63 -10.87 10.66
N ASN A 43 3.36 -10.48 10.49
CA ASN A 43 2.95 -9.63 9.37
C ASN A 43 2.60 -8.25 9.90
N ILE A 44 2.98 -7.23 9.12
CA ILE A 44 2.68 -5.85 9.40
C ILE A 44 1.69 -5.35 8.35
N ARG A 45 0.53 -4.89 8.80
CA ARG A 45 -0.43 -4.20 7.94
C ARG A 45 -0.06 -2.74 7.85
N VAL A 46 0.17 -2.29 6.62
CA VAL A 46 0.46 -0.89 6.33
C VAL A 46 -0.75 -0.25 5.66
N ALA A 47 -1.21 0.87 6.19
CA ALA A 47 -2.30 1.67 5.62
C ALA A 47 -2.05 3.16 5.79
N GLN A 48 -2.70 3.94 4.94
CA GLN A 48 -2.67 5.40 5.03
C GLN A 48 -3.78 5.89 5.97
N CYS A 49 -3.38 6.57 7.06
CA CYS A 49 -4.26 7.15 8.04
C CYS A 49 -3.97 8.66 8.15
N ASN A 50 -4.97 9.50 7.89
CA ASN A 50 -4.84 10.96 7.98
C ASN A 50 -3.62 11.52 7.22
N GLY A 51 -3.35 10.99 6.01
CA GLY A 51 -2.25 11.43 5.15
C GLY A 51 -0.89 10.84 5.46
N ASN A 52 -0.72 10.11 6.57
CA ASN A 52 0.51 9.41 6.94
C ASN A 52 0.36 7.89 6.76
N MET A 53 1.47 7.19 6.48
CA MET A 53 1.46 5.74 6.55
C MET A 53 1.69 5.27 7.98
N TRP A 54 0.94 4.26 8.37
CA TRP A 54 1.04 3.56 9.64
C TRP A 54 1.19 2.07 9.39
N GLY A 55 1.88 1.38 10.27
CA GLY A 55 2.00 -0.08 10.18
C GLY A 55 1.77 -0.71 11.54
N VAL A 56 0.94 -1.76 11.59
CA VAL A 56 0.66 -2.50 12.83
C VAL A 56 0.87 -3.98 12.64
N VAL A 57 1.19 -4.69 13.73
CA VAL A 57 1.26 -6.15 13.71
C VAL A 57 -0.14 -6.71 13.43
N SER A 58 -0.34 -7.33 12.27
CA SER A 58 -1.62 -7.91 11.84
C SER A 58 -1.69 -9.43 12.02
N TRP A 59 -0.54 -10.08 12.18
CA TRP A 59 -0.42 -11.50 12.43
C TRP A 59 0.88 -11.82 13.13
N GLU A 60 0.88 -12.84 13.98
CA GLU A 60 2.04 -13.35 14.70
C GLU A 60 2.20 -14.86 14.48
N LYS A 61 3.44 -15.31 14.27
CA LYS A 61 3.75 -16.74 14.17
C LYS A 61 3.48 -17.47 15.51
N THR A 62 3.75 -16.79 16.62
CA THR A 62 3.45 -17.27 17.97
C THR A 62 2.49 -16.29 18.64
N PRO A 63 1.16 -16.56 18.61
CA PRO A 63 0.17 -15.65 19.16
C PRO A 63 0.32 -15.40 20.66
N GLY A 64 -0.15 -14.22 21.11
CA GLY A 64 -0.20 -13.86 22.53
C GLY A 64 1.06 -13.15 23.01
N GLY A 65 1.91 -12.66 22.10
CA GLY A 65 3.04 -11.81 22.43
C GLY A 65 2.64 -10.56 23.21
N ARG A 66 3.58 -10.04 24.01
CA ARG A 66 3.44 -8.79 24.78
C ARG A 66 4.65 -7.90 24.52
N ASP A 67 4.42 -6.60 24.63
CA ASP A 67 5.44 -5.56 24.43
C ASP A 67 6.35 -5.39 25.67
N LYS A 68 6.95 -6.48 26.09
CA LYS A 68 7.67 -6.59 27.37
C LYS A 68 8.83 -5.62 27.55
N ASN A 69 9.43 -5.18 26.44
CA ASN A 69 10.60 -4.31 26.45
C ASN A 69 10.21 -2.82 26.29
N ASN A 70 8.90 -2.51 26.31
CA ASN A 70 8.47 -1.13 26.22
C ASN A 70 9.04 -0.31 27.40
N PRO A 71 9.65 0.87 27.14
CA PRO A 71 10.16 1.75 28.20
C PRO A 71 9.05 2.27 29.13
N ASP A 72 7.81 2.37 28.65
CA ASP A 72 6.65 2.65 29.48
C ASP A 72 6.10 1.35 30.07
N ALA A 73 6.23 1.20 31.39
CA ALA A 73 5.75 0.03 32.13
C ALA A 73 4.24 -0.21 31.93
N ALA A 74 3.43 0.83 31.73
CA ALA A 74 2.00 0.70 31.47
C ALA A 74 1.70 0.00 30.14
N LEU A 75 2.61 0.06 29.17
CA LEU A 75 2.49 -0.55 27.85
C LEU A 75 3.10 -1.95 27.75
N GLN A 76 3.88 -2.41 28.75
CA GLN A 76 4.54 -3.73 28.70
C GLN A 76 3.56 -4.91 28.65
N SER A 77 2.35 -4.73 29.14
CA SER A 77 1.29 -5.74 29.10
C SER A 77 0.44 -5.71 27.84
N ARG A 78 0.58 -4.69 26.97
CA ARG A 78 -0.22 -4.60 25.75
C ARG A 78 0.08 -5.77 24.80
N PRO A 79 -0.92 -6.31 24.08
CA PRO A 79 -0.68 -7.31 23.06
C PRO A 79 0.21 -6.75 21.95
N THR A 80 1.10 -7.60 21.39
CA THR A 80 1.85 -7.25 20.20
C THR A 80 0.95 -7.23 18.96
N LEU A 81 -0.09 -8.07 18.90
CA LEU A 81 -1.10 -7.99 17.86
C LEU A 81 -1.86 -6.65 17.93
N GLY A 82 -1.91 -5.92 16.82
CA GLY A 82 -2.49 -4.57 16.75
C GLY A 82 -1.53 -3.46 17.20
N MET A 83 -0.30 -3.79 17.63
CA MET A 83 0.67 -2.81 18.09
C MET A 83 1.25 -2.03 16.91
N PRO A 84 1.31 -0.69 16.97
CA PRO A 84 1.95 0.13 15.96
C PRO A 84 3.47 -0.11 15.91
N ILE A 85 3.97 -0.34 14.71
CA ILE A 85 5.39 -0.55 14.40
C ILE A 85 5.93 0.57 13.51
N LEU A 86 5.19 0.95 12.46
CA LEU A 86 5.52 2.12 11.66
C LEU A 86 4.66 3.29 12.12
N LEU A 87 5.31 4.40 12.46
CA LEU A 87 4.68 5.51 13.15
C LEU A 87 4.72 6.76 12.28
N ALA A 88 3.54 7.24 11.88
CA ALA A 88 3.33 8.51 11.19
C ALA A 88 4.29 8.77 10.01
N MET A 89 4.49 7.78 9.15
CA MET A 89 5.41 7.88 8.00
C MET A 89 4.86 8.85 6.97
N LYS A 90 5.57 9.94 6.71
CA LYS A 90 5.21 10.99 5.75
C LYS A 90 5.87 10.75 4.41
N LYS A 91 5.14 11.01 3.31
CA LYS A 91 5.70 10.91 1.96
C LYS A 91 6.86 11.88 1.79
N LYS A 92 8.01 11.38 1.34
CA LYS A 92 9.16 12.20 1.00
C LYS A 92 8.98 12.80 -0.39
N PRO A 93 8.99 14.15 -0.53
CA PRO A 93 8.78 14.78 -1.83
C PRO A 93 9.77 14.31 -2.90
N GLY A 94 9.27 14.07 -4.11
CA GLY A 94 10.11 13.68 -5.25
C GLY A 94 10.69 12.26 -5.20
N THR A 95 10.25 11.43 -4.26
CA THR A 95 10.71 10.04 -4.12
C THR A 95 9.55 9.07 -3.90
N ASP A 96 9.82 7.76 -4.00
CA ASP A 96 8.87 6.70 -3.66
C ASP A 96 9.08 6.19 -2.22
N ALA A 97 9.52 7.07 -1.33
CA ALA A 97 9.80 6.73 0.06
C ALA A 97 8.91 7.53 1.04
N TRP A 98 8.78 7.02 2.24
CA TRP A 98 8.12 7.67 3.38
C TRP A 98 9.08 7.70 4.55
N GLU A 99 9.13 8.81 5.28
CA GLU A 99 9.98 9.04 6.44
C GLU A 99 9.15 9.24 7.70
N GLY A 100 9.57 8.63 8.79
CA GLY A 100 8.91 8.68 10.09
C GLY A 100 9.70 7.92 11.12
N GLN A 101 9.02 7.07 11.91
CA GLN A 101 9.66 6.30 12.94
C GLN A 101 9.26 4.81 12.86
N VAL A 102 10.15 3.93 13.31
CA VAL A 102 9.88 2.51 13.52
C VAL A 102 10.09 2.17 14.98
N TYR A 103 9.11 1.53 15.60
CA TYR A 103 9.23 0.96 16.93
C TYR A 103 9.73 -0.49 16.84
N ASN A 104 10.80 -0.81 17.55
CA ASN A 104 11.36 -2.15 17.63
C ASN A 104 10.99 -2.79 18.98
N ALA A 105 10.04 -3.71 18.98
CA ALA A 105 9.60 -4.40 20.19
C ALA A 105 10.67 -5.33 20.82
N LYS A 106 11.74 -5.65 20.07
CA LYS A 106 12.82 -6.51 20.60
C LYS A 106 13.70 -5.77 21.61
N ASP A 107 13.82 -4.46 21.48
CA ASP A 107 14.62 -3.61 22.37
C ASP A 107 13.85 -2.46 23.01
N GLY A 108 12.57 -2.28 22.64
CA GLY A 108 11.70 -1.23 23.14
C GLY A 108 12.05 0.17 22.66
N GLN A 109 12.89 0.30 21.63
CA GLN A 109 13.35 1.59 21.14
C GLN A 109 12.61 2.02 19.87
N THR A 110 12.58 3.33 19.66
CA THR A 110 12.03 3.94 18.44
C THR A 110 13.16 4.60 17.66
N TYR A 111 13.20 4.33 16.36
CA TYR A 111 14.26 4.80 15.46
C TYR A 111 13.67 5.68 14.36
N ALA A 112 14.40 6.72 13.95
CA ALA A 112 14.11 7.38 12.69
C ALA A 112 14.18 6.38 11.54
N SER A 113 13.18 6.36 10.67
CA SER A 113 13.03 5.29 9.69
C SER A 113 12.53 5.82 8.36
N THR A 114 12.91 5.08 7.32
CA THR A 114 12.39 5.24 5.96
C THR A 114 11.82 3.91 5.49
N ILE A 115 10.67 3.94 4.85
CA ILE A 115 10.11 2.80 4.10
C ILE A 115 10.07 3.14 2.61
N LYS A 116 10.37 2.15 1.77
CA LYS A 116 10.38 2.30 0.31
C LYS A 116 9.91 1.01 -0.35
N PRO A 117 8.81 1.04 -1.13
CA PRO A 117 8.45 -0.09 -1.97
C PRO A 117 9.52 -0.36 -3.03
N VAL A 118 9.89 -1.62 -3.20
CA VAL A 118 10.78 -2.08 -4.26
C VAL A 118 10.02 -3.07 -5.14
N GLY A 119 9.40 -2.54 -6.19
CA GLY A 119 8.46 -3.31 -6.99
C GLY A 119 7.12 -3.55 -6.27
N ALA A 120 6.40 -4.60 -6.69
CA ALA A 120 5.06 -4.91 -6.18
C ALA A 120 5.07 -5.65 -4.83
N ASP A 121 6.11 -6.46 -4.57
CA ASP A 121 6.09 -7.48 -3.53
C ASP A 121 7.16 -7.30 -2.45
N GLN A 122 7.92 -6.22 -2.50
CA GLN A 122 8.98 -5.92 -1.54
C GLN A 122 8.83 -4.52 -0.97
N LEU A 123 9.05 -4.41 0.35
CA LEU A 123 9.09 -3.14 1.08
C LEU A 123 10.40 -3.10 1.88
N GLU A 124 11.29 -2.19 1.51
CA GLU A 124 12.50 -1.92 2.28
C GLU A 124 12.18 -1.02 3.47
N ILE A 125 12.67 -1.42 4.65
CA ILE A 125 12.60 -0.65 5.88
C ILE A 125 14.02 -0.37 6.33
N GLN A 126 14.34 0.89 6.58
CA GLN A 126 15.63 1.31 7.11
C GLN A 126 15.40 2.14 8.37
N GLY A 127 16.01 1.74 9.48
CA GLY A 127 16.04 2.49 10.72
C GLY A 127 17.46 2.99 10.98
N CYS A 128 17.60 4.20 11.52
CA CYS A 128 18.90 4.81 11.79
C CYS A 128 19.02 5.26 13.25
N VAL A 129 20.14 4.97 13.88
CA VAL A 129 20.56 5.50 15.18
C VAL A 129 21.45 6.71 14.93
N LEU A 130 21.18 7.83 15.62
CA LEU A 130 21.92 9.08 15.48
C LEU A 130 22.04 9.60 14.03
N GLY A 131 21.20 9.12 13.12
CA GLY A 131 21.16 9.54 11.72
C GLY A 131 22.27 8.98 10.81
N PHE A 132 23.21 8.17 11.33
CA PHE A 132 24.32 7.62 10.53
C PHE A 132 24.55 6.12 10.69
N LEU A 133 24.14 5.51 11.79
CA LEU A 133 24.18 4.07 11.97
C LEU A 133 22.86 3.47 11.54
N CYS A 134 22.76 3.10 10.28
CA CYS A 134 21.53 2.60 9.69
C CYS A 134 21.59 1.07 9.52
N GLY A 135 20.51 0.40 9.89
CA GLY A 135 20.25 -0.99 9.58
C GLY A 135 18.85 -1.12 9.01
N GLY A 136 18.56 -2.22 8.35
CA GLY A 136 17.24 -2.40 7.77
C GLY A 136 17.03 -3.84 7.31
N GLU A 137 15.81 -4.07 6.84
CA GLU A 137 15.39 -5.35 6.30
C GLU A 137 14.40 -5.14 5.15
N THR A 138 14.17 -6.20 4.39
CA THR A 138 13.16 -6.19 3.32
C THR A 138 12.02 -7.08 3.75
N TRP A 139 10.80 -6.53 3.73
CA TRP A 139 9.57 -7.27 3.97
C TRP A 139 8.97 -7.74 2.65
N THR A 140 8.28 -8.87 2.69
CA THR A 140 7.64 -9.47 1.51
C THR A 140 6.12 -9.35 1.62
N ARG A 141 5.46 -8.97 0.54
CA ARG A 141 4.00 -8.87 0.50
C ARG A 141 3.34 -10.24 0.68
N VAL A 142 2.32 -10.32 1.53
CA VAL A 142 1.63 -11.59 1.85
C VAL A 142 0.15 -11.60 1.48
N GLY A 143 -0.34 -10.56 0.86
CA GLY A 143 -1.72 -10.45 0.40
C GLY A 143 -1.89 -9.31 -0.60
N PRO A 144 -3.04 -9.18 -1.22
CA PRO A 144 -3.33 -8.04 -2.08
C PRO A 144 -3.28 -6.74 -1.27
N PRO A 145 -3.01 -5.59 -1.93
CA PRO A 145 -3.08 -4.29 -1.27
C PRO A 145 -4.44 -4.08 -0.60
N ILE A 146 -4.42 -3.57 0.62
CA ILE A 146 -5.65 -3.25 1.35
C ILE A 146 -6.17 -1.91 0.82
N PRO A 147 -7.45 -1.79 0.43
CA PRO A 147 -8.02 -0.51 0.08
C PRO A 147 -7.87 0.49 1.24
N SER A 148 -7.49 1.72 0.93
CA SER A 148 -7.46 2.79 1.93
C SER A 148 -8.83 2.93 2.58
N SER A 149 -8.87 3.06 3.91
CA SER A 149 -10.12 3.30 4.62
C SER A 149 -10.80 4.58 4.15
N PRO A 150 -12.14 4.62 4.02
CA PRO A 150 -12.88 5.85 3.75
C PRO A 150 -12.58 6.98 4.76
N ALA A 151 -12.24 6.63 6.01
CA ALA A 151 -11.81 7.58 7.03
C ALA A 151 -10.49 8.28 6.67
N ASN A 152 -9.66 7.67 5.82
CA ASN A 152 -8.37 8.20 5.36
C ASN A 152 -8.44 8.95 4.05
N SER A 153 -9.61 9.05 3.46
CA SER A 153 -9.83 9.75 2.21
C SER A 153 -9.75 11.27 2.42
N MET A 154 -8.54 11.77 2.68
CA MET A 154 -8.22 13.20 2.55
C MET A 154 -8.25 13.66 1.09
N ALA A 155 -8.58 12.78 0.17
CA ALA A 155 -8.97 13.09 -1.21
C ALA A 155 -10.37 13.72 -1.27
N LYS A 156 -10.70 14.63 -0.36
CA LYS A 156 -11.92 15.44 -0.37
C LYS A 156 -11.83 16.58 -1.41
N GLY A 157 -11.05 16.40 -2.47
CA GLY A 157 -10.81 17.45 -3.46
C GLY A 157 -10.81 17.04 -4.92
N ALA A 158 -10.83 15.77 -5.29
CA ALA A 158 -10.64 15.39 -6.67
C ALA A 158 -11.43 14.16 -7.11
N ALA A 159 -12.74 14.19 -7.00
CA ALA A 159 -13.62 13.34 -7.81
C ALA A 159 -15.04 13.92 -7.88
N LYS A 160 -15.18 15.10 -8.44
CA LYS A 160 -16.44 15.55 -8.99
C LYS A 160 -16.38 15.29 -10.50
N GLY A 161 -16.93 14.15 -10.95
CA GLY A 161 -17.16 13.92 -12.35
C GLY A 161 -16.52 12.70 -12.99
N ALA A 162 -16.97 11.51 -12.62
CA ALA A 162 -17.06 10.41 -13.58
C ALA A 162 -18.39 9.69 -13.33
N PRO A 163 -19.34 9.71 -14.29
CA PRO A 163 -20.56 8.93 -14.14
C PRO A 163 -20.22 7.45 -14.17
N ALA A 164 -20.66 6.72 -13.13
CA ALA A 164 -20.68 5.28 -13.16
C ALA A 164 -21.46 4.83 -14.39
N GLN A 165 -20.80 4.18 -15.34
CA GLN A 165 -21.47 3.47 -16.41
C GLN A 165 -22.22 2.29 -15.78
N ALA A 166 -23.53 2.46 -15.65
CA ALA A 166 -24.44 1.38 -15.34
C ALA A 166 -24.40 0.37 -16.51
N VAL A 167 -23.82 -0.79 -16.24
CA VAL A 167 -23.97 -1.94 -17.13
C VAL A 167 -25.42 -2.40 -17.01
N ALA A 168 -26.18 -2.23 -18.07
CA ALA A 168 -27.56 -2.68 -18.17
C ALA A 168 -27.63 -4.21 -18.03
N PRO A 169 -28.54 -4.77 -17.20
CA PRO A 169 -28.74 -6.21 -17.15
C PRO A 169 -29.45 -6.69 -18.43
N ALA A 170 -28.93 -7.78 -19.01
CA ALA A 170 -29.59 -8.50 -20.09
C ALA A 170 -30.93 -9.09 -19.61
N PRO A 171 -31.96 -9.18 -20.46
CA PRO A 171 -33.27 -9.67 -20.07
C PRO A 171 -33.27 -11.18 -19.83
N VAL A 172 -33.65 -11.57 -18.61
CA VAL A 172 -33.92 -12.98 -18.26
C VAL A 172 -35.36 -13.34 -18.60
N PRO A 173 -35.64 -14.57 -19.12
CA PRO A 173 -37.00 -15.03 -19.39
C PRO A 173 -37.76 -15.26 -18.08
N ARG A 174 -39.00 -14.78 -18.03
CA ARG A 174 -39.93 -15.06 -16.94
C ARG A 174 -40.35 -16.52 -16.95
N THR A 175 -40.08 -17.24 -15.88
CA THR A 175 -40.82 -18.43 -15.50
C THR A 175 -41.56 -18.20 -14.20
N THR A 176 -42.85 -18.46 -14.23
CA THR A 176 -43.82 -18.27 -13.17
C THR A 176 -43.68 -19.37 -12.11
N GLY A 177 -43.73 -18.98 -10.83
CA GLY A 177 -44.30 -19.75 -9.73
C GLY A 177 -43.36 -20.66 -8.96
N SER A 178 -42.96 -20.28 -7.79
CA SER A 178 -43.15 -21.05 -6.55
C SER A 178 -42.61 -20.25 -5.36
N THR A 179 -43.48 -20.00 -4.40
CA THR A 179 -43.19 -19.39 -3.10
C THR A 179 -42.48 -20.40 -2.21
N ALA A 180 -41.17 -20.29 -2.04
CA ALA A 180 -40.43 -20.89 -0.94
C ALA A 180 -39.50 -19.87 -0.33
N PRO A 181 -39.35 -19.79 1.02
CA PRO A 181 -38.49 -18.81 1.65
C PRO A 181 -37.03 -19.06 1.24
N ALA A 182 -36.35 -18.03 0.78
CA ALA A 182 -34.95 -18.09 0.42
C ALA A 182 -34.12 -18.54 1.63
N PRO A 183 -33.24 -19.54 1.48
CA PRO A 183 -32.27 -19.86 2.51
C PRO A 183 -31.34 -18.66 2.66
N LYS A 184 -31.22 -18.14 3.89
CA LYS A 184 -30.16 -17.19 4.25
C LYS A 184 -28.83 -17.82 3.83
N GLN A 185 -28.22 -17.30 2.79
CA GLN A 185 -26.84 -17.64 2.46
C GLN A 185 -25.98 -17.32 3.67
N ALA A 186 -25.60 -18.37 4.40
CA ALA A 186 -24.54 -18.29 5.37
C ALA A 186 -23.29 -17.89 4.57
N THR A 187 -22.85 -16.67 4.74
CA THR A 187 -21.54 -16.18 4.27
C THR A 187 -20.52 -17.12 4.88
N ALA A 188 -19.92 -18.00 4.07
CA ALA A 188 -18.82 -18.86 4.51
C ALA A 188 -17.78 -17.92 5.13
N GLY A 189 -17.47 -18.13 6.42
CA GLY A 189 -16.70 -17.21 7.22
C GLY A 189 -15.35 -16.90 6.58
N GLN A 190 -15.21 -15.70 6.06
CA GLN A 190 -13.89 -15.14 5.86
C GLN A 190 -13.17 -15.21 7.22
N PRO A 191 -11.89 -15.62 7.24
CA PRO A 191 -11.10 -15.55 8.47
C PRO A 191 -11.28 -14.15 9.04
N LYS A 192 -11.77 -14.05 10.27
CA LYS A 192 -11.96 -12.74 10.93
C LYS A 192 -10.62 -12.05 10.92
N ASP A 193 -10.54 -10.91 10.25
CA ASP A 193 -9.38 -10.03 10.28
C ASP A 193 -9.16 -9.58 11.74
N PRO A 194 -8.05 -9.96 12.38
CA PRO A 194 -7.88 -9.74 13.80
C PRO A 194 -7.67 -8.27 14.19
N VAL A 195 -7.25 -7.43 13.24
CA VAL A 195 -6.94 -6.01 13.50
C VAL A 195 -7.88 -5.05 12.77
N GLY A 196 -8.60 -5.52 11.74
CA GLY A 196 -9.57 -4.71 11.00
C GLY A 196 -8.96 -3.46 10.38
N ASP A 197 -9.71 -2.36 10.42
CA ASP A 197 -9.22 -1.04 9.96
C ASP A 197 -8.27 -0.46 11.01
N ILE A 198 -6.98 -0.46 10.70
CA ILE A 198 -5.94 0.00 11.62
C ILE A 198 -6.05 1.49 11.96
N CYS A 199 -6.70 2.28 11.13
CA CYS A 199 -6.86 3.71 11.38
C CYS A 199 -7.85 4.02 12.50
N LEU A 200 -8.65 3.03 12.91
CA LEU A 200 -9.55 3.12 14.04
C LEU A 200 -8.89 2.68 15.36
N LEU A 201 -7.67 2.15 15.32
CA LEU A 201 -6.94 1.82 16.54
C LEU A 201 -6.64 3.08 17.35
N ASN A 202 -6.84 3.00 18.67
CA ASN A 202 -6.73 4.15 19.59
C ASN A 202 -5.40 4.90 19.47
N ASP A 203 -4.30 4.17 19.27
CA ASP A 203 -2.95 4.73 19.18
C ASP A 203 -2.76 5.55 17.90
N ILE A 204 -3.44 5.18 16.81
CA ILE A 204 -3.41 5.86 15.51
C ILE A 204 -4.46 6.96 15.46
N ALA A 205 -5.68 6.68 15.89
CA ALA A 205 -6.78 7.65 15.88
C ALA A 205 -6.50 8.90 16.73
N LYS A 206 -5.78 8.76 17.85
CA LYS A 206 -5.37 9.89 18.71
C LYS A 206 -4.17 10.68 18.17
N SER A 207 -3.41 10.11 17.25
CA SER A 207 -2.24 10.75 16.64
C SER A 207 -2.61 11.60 15.41
N ALA A 208 -3.89 11.78 15.13
CA ALA A 208 -4.35 12.74 14.11
C ALA A 208 -4.03 14.16 14.60
N PRO A 209 -3.47 15.04 13.70
CA PRO A 209 -3.15 16.43 14.05
C PRO A 209 -4.41 17.25 14.34
#